data_2e15936c0d8b7fd2b016a1768e20b775
#
_entry.id   2e15936c0d8b7fd2b016a1768e20b775
#
_cell.length_a   1.000
_cell.length_b   1.000
_cell.length_c   1.000
_cell.angle_alpha   90.00
_cell.angle_beta   90.00
_cell.angle_gamma   90.00
#
_symmetry.space_group_name_H-M   'P 1'
#
loop_
_entity.id
_entity.type
_entity.pdbx_description
1 polymer ?
#
loop_
_entity_poly.entity_id
_entity_poly.type
_entity_poly.pdbx_seq_one_letter_code
_entity_poly.pdbx_strand_id
1 'polypeptide(L)'
;MQHSWARVTVGFVLLASVTTAFPADPNLGRDVAANCANCHGTDGRSQGIIPALAGKDRATLVRQLTEFRDGKRPSTVMQQLAKGYSDAQIEAAAAYFAAQKP
;
A
#
# COMPACT_ATOMS: atom_id res chain seq x y z
N MET A 1 42.33 -45.37 -37.67
CA MET A 1 41.37 -44.27 -37.77
C MET A 1 40.86 -43.99 -36.38
N GLN A 2 41.35 -42.92 -35.74
CA GLN A 2 40.91 -42.52 -34.42
C GLN A 2 39.96 -41.33 -34.58
N HIS A 3 38.71 -41.54 -34.25
CA HIS A 3 37.70 -40.47 -34.21
C HIS A 3 37.80 -39.75 -32.86
N SER A 4 38.42 -38.56 -32.86
CA SER A 4 38.48 -37.67 -31.70
C SER A 4 37.08 -37.00 -31.56
N TRP A 5 36.39 -37.40 -30.49
CA TRP A 5 35.10 -36.76 -30.13
C TRP A 5 35.42 -35.54 -29.25
N ALA A 6 35.36 -34.38 -29.85
CA ALA A 6 35.47 -33.13 -29.13
C ALA A 6 34.21 -32.95 -28.23
N ARG A 7 34.43 -33.00 -26.92
CA ARG A 7 33.39 -32.69 -25.92
C ARG A 7 33.15 -31.17 -25.91
N VAL A 8 32.06 -30.75 -26.46
CA VAL A 8 31.58 -29.37 -26.34
C VAL A 8 30.90 -29.26 -24.96
N THR A 9 31.57 -28.62 -24.02
CA THR A 9 30.99 -28.23 -22.72
C THR A 9 30.18 -26.96 -22.94
N VAL A 10 28.85 -27.09 -23.01
CA VAL A 10 27.95 -25.95 -23.00
C VAL A 10 27.90 -25.40 -21.59
N GLY A 11 28.61 -24.30 -21.36
CA GLY A 11 28.54 -23.58 -20.08
C GLY A 11 27.18 -22.92 -19.93
N PHE A 12 26.40 -23.35 -18.94
CA PHE A 12 25.12 -22.76 -18.56
C PHE A 12 25.42 -21.48 -17.76
N VAL A 13 25.28 -20.33 -18.42
CA VAL A 13 25.40 -19.03 -17.74
C VAL A 13 24.08 -18.76 -17.01
N LEU A 14 24.09 -18.92 -15.69
CA LEU A 14 22.99 -18.46 -14.85
C LEU A 14 22.99 -16.92 -14.83
N LEU A 15 22.07 -16.31 -15.57
CA LEU A 15 21.76 -14.89 -15.43
C LEU A 15 21.02 -14.70 -14.10
N ALA A 16 21.73 -14.25 -13.07
CA ALA A 16 21.14 -13.80 -11.83
C ALA A 16 20.37 -12.49 -12.11
N SER A 17 19.03 -12.56 -12.11
CA SER A 17 18.19 -11.38 -12.20
C SER A 17 18.33 -10.59 -10.89
N VAL A 18 19.07 -9.49 -10.93
CA VAL A 18 19.14 -8.54 -9.81
C VAL A 18 17.83 -7.75 -9.80
N THR A 19 16.88 -8.14 -8.95
CA THR A 19 15.71 -7.33 -8.66
C THR A 19 16.15 -6.16 -7.78
N THR A 20 16.27 -4.98 -8.37
CA THR A 20 16.45 -3.74 -7.61
C THR A 20 15.14 -3.41 -6.91
N ALA A 21 15.05 -3.71 -5.62
CA ALA A 21 13.95 -3.23 -4.79
C ALA A 21 14.17 -1.73 -4.56
N PHE A 22 13.24 -0.89 -5.04
CA PHE A 22 13.22 0.53 -4.67
C PHE A 22 12.84 0.64 -3.19
N PRO A 23 13.53 1.48 -2.41
CA PRO A 23 13.13 1.72 -1.02
C PRO A 23 11.71 2.30 -0.98
N ALA A 24 10.90 1.85 -0.01
CA ALA A 24 9.56 2.40 0.22
C ALA A 24 9.68 3.90 0.58
N ASP A 25 8.78 4.73 0.02
CA ASP A 25 8.73 6.15 0.35
C ASP A 25 8.30 6.34 1.82
N PRO A 26 9.16 6.89 2.69
CA PRO A 26 8.84 7.06 4.10
C PRO A 26 7.71 8.07 4.35
N ASN A 27 7.39 8.90 3.37
CA ASN A 27 6.34 9.92 3.46
C ASN A 27 5.00 9.46 2.87
N LEU A 28 4.95 8.32 2.22
CA LEU A 28 3.76 7.85 1.50
C LEU A 28 2.50 7.88 2.37
N GLY A 29 2.58 7.40 3.60
CA GLY A 29 1.44 7.38 4.54
C GLY A 29 0.93 8.78 4.85
N ARG A 30 1.82 9.70 5.17
CA ARG A 30 1.48 11.11 5.43
C ARG A 30 0.86 11.76 4.20
N ASP A 31 1.44 11.55 3.04
CA ASP A 31 1.02 12.22 1.81
C ASP A 31 -0.34 11.70 1.32
N VAL A 32 -0.62 10.41 1.46
CA VAL A 32 -1.95 9.87 1.21
C VAL A 32 -2.94 10.35 2.26
N ALA A 33 -2.58 10.32 3.55
CA ALA A 33 -3.43 10.76 4.65
C ALA A 33 -3.82 12.24 4.55
N ALA A 34 -2.99 13.08 3.95
CA ALA A 34 -3.29 14.48 3.73
C ALA A 34 -4.58 14.71 2.91
N ASN A 35 -4.88 13.82 1.97
CA ASN A 35 -6.12 13.88 1.20
C ASN A 35 -7.37 13.55 2.05
N CYS A 36 -7.20 12.76 3.09
CA CYS A 36 -8.28 12.36 3.99
C CYS A 36 -8.65 13.48 4.98
N ALA A 37 -7.71 14.37 5.27
CA ALA A 37 -7.86 15.44 6.28
C ALA A 37 -8.99 16.41 5.97
N ASN A 38 -9.31 16.62 4.69
CA ASN A 38 -10.38 17.52 4.28
C ASN A 38 -11.74 17.16 4.91
N CYS A 39 -12.01 15.89 5.15
CA CYS A 39 -13.24 15.39 5.73
C CYS A 39 -13.06 14.78 7.12
N HIS A 40 -11.95 14.09 7.34
CA HIS A 40 -11.68 13.37 8.59
C HIS A 40 -10.89 14.17 9.64
N GLY A 41 -10.58 15.43 9.33
CA GLY A 41 -9.83 16.30 10.21
C GLY A 41 -8.31 16.11 10.13
N THR A 42 -7.58 17.06 10.66
CA THR A 42 -6.11 17.04 10.68
C THR A 42 -5.62 15.78 11.41
N ASP A 43 -4.75 15.04 10.75
CA ASP A 43 -4.25 13.74 11.22
C ASP A 43 -5.35 12.74 11.60
N GLY A 44 -6.53 12.89 10.99
CA GLY A 44 -7.68 12.02 11.26
C GLY A 44 -8.44 12.34 12.55
N ARG A 45 -8.23 13.51 13.14
CA ARG A 45 -8.92 13.94 14.38
C ARG A 45 -10.19 14.71 14.07
N SER A 46 -11.14 14.05 13.41
CA SER A 46 -12.43 14.66 13.14
C SER A 46 -13.15 15.05 14.44
N GLN A 47 -13.76 16.23 14.43
CA GLN A 47 -14.60 16.74 15.53
C GLN A 47 -16.06 16.81 15.16
N GLY A 48 -16.43 16.35 13.97
CA GLY A 48 -17.79 16.37 13.46
C GLY A 48 -18.40 14.98 13.29
N ILE A 49 -19.39 14.90 12.41
CA ILE A 49 -20.10 13.65 12.10
C ILE A 49 -19.28 12.67 11.25
N ILE A 50 -18.25 13.16 10.57
CA ILE A 50 -17.34 12.31 9.81
C ILE A 50 -16.46 11.55 10.81
N PRO A 51 -16.29 10.22 10.69
CA PRO A 51 -15.56 9.45 11.68
C PRO A 51 -14.09 9.88 11.83
N ALA A 52 -13.60 9.90 13.06
CA ALA A 52 -12.18 10.07 13.34
C ALA A 52 -11.41 8.80 12.95
N LEU A 53 -10.19 8.97 12.47
CA LEU A 53 -9.30 7.89 12.05
C LEU A 53 -8.08 7.76 12.98
N ALA A 54 -7.72 8.84 13.69
CA ALA A 54 -6.56 8.90 14.56
C ALA A 54 -6.64 7.84 15.67
N GLY A 55 -5.55 7.09 15.84
CA GLY A 55 -5.42 6.08 16.90
C GLY A 55 -6.25 4.81 16.69
N LYS A 56 -6.92 4.66 15.54
CA LYS A 56 -7.64 3.42 15.24
C LYS A 56 -6.67 2.31 14.84
N ASP A 57 -7.10 1.08 15.09
CA ASP A 57 -6.33 -0.10 14.73
C ASP A 57 -6.02 -0.15 13.24
N ARG A 58 -4.74 -0.38 12.93
CA ARG A 58 -4.24 -0.41 11.55
C ARG A 58 -4.95 -1.44 10.69
N ALA A 59 -5.08 -2.67 11.18
CA ALA A 59 -5.72 -3.75 10.43
C ALA A 59 -7.20 -3.44 10.13
N THR A 60 -7.88 -2.81 11.07
CA THR A 60 -9.26 -2.34 10.90
C THR A 60 -9.35 -1.27 9.82
N LEU A 61 -8.45 -0.28 9.82
CA LEU A 61 -8.42 0.77 8.79
C LEU A 61 -8.13 0.20 7.41
N VAL A 62 -7.17 -0.71 7.28
CA VAL A 62 -6.87 -1.39 6.01
C VAL A 62 -8.10 -2.12 5.49
N ARG A 63 -8.75 -2.92 6.34
CA ARG A 63 -9.95 -3.66 5.96
C ARG A 63 -11.06 -2.73 5.49
N GLN A 64 -11.36 -1.68 6.24
CA GLN A 64 -12.43 -0.75 5.90
C GLN A 64 -12.16 -0.01 4.59
N LEU A 65 -10.94 0.49 4.37
CA LEU A 65 -10.56 1.16 3.12
C LEU A 65 -10.63 0.20 1.92
N THR A 66 -10.18 -1.04 2.10
CA THR A 66 -10.27 -2.07 1.07
C THR A 66 -11.72 -2.41 0.74
N GLU A 67 -12.58 -2.54 1.75
CA GLU A 67 -14.00 -2.78 1.57
C GLU A 67 -14.69 -1.64 0.82
N PHE A 68 -14.33 -0.39 1.09
CA PHE A 68 -14.83 0.75 0.33
C PHE A 68 -14.35 0.71 -1.12
N ARG A 69 -13.06 0.48 -1.34
CA ARG A 69 -12.49 0.38 -2.69
C ARG A 69 -13.18 -0.69 -3.52
N ASP A 70 -13.44 -1.84 -2.93
CA ASP A 70 -14.01 -3.00 -3.60
C ASP A 70 -15.55 -2.96 -3.67
N GLY A 71 -16.18 -1.89 -3.15
CA GLY A 71 -17.63 -1.72 -3.17
C GLY A 71 -18.40 -2.62 -2.21
N LYS A 72 -17.71 -3.23 -1.23
CA LYS A 72 -18.30 -4.16 -0.25
C LYS A 72 -18.87 -3.47 0.99
N ARG A 73 -18.53 -2.19 1.17
CA ARG A 73 -18.99 -1.38 2.30
C ARG A 73 -19.82 -0.22 1.81
N PRO A 74 -21.08 -0.04 2.32
CA PRO A 74 -21.91 1.09 1.94
C PRO A 74 -21.28 2.42 2.29
N SER A 75 -21.32 3.39 1.36
CA SER A 75 -20.84 4.75 1.58
C SER A 75 -21.48 5.73 0.62
N THR A 76 -21.38 7.02 0.95
CA THR A 76 -21.76 8.10 0.02
C THR A 76 -20.60 8.44 -0.91
N VAL A 77 -19.39 8.66 -0.37
CA VAL A 77 -18.21 9.12 -1.15
C VAL A 77 -17.00 8.21 -1.02
N MET A 78 -16.86 7.47 0.09
CA MET A 78 -15.64 6.72 0.36
C MET A 78 -15.32 5.68 -0.72
N GLN A 79 -16.32 5.04 -1.33
CA GLN A 79 -16.09 4.12 -2.42
C GLN A 79 -15.40 4.80 -3.62
N GLN A 80 -15.82 6.01 -3.96
CA GLN A 80 -15.22 6.76 -5.06
C GLN A 80 -13.79 7.20 -4.74
N LEU A 81 -13.55 7.63 -3.50
CA LEU A 81 -12.21 8.06 -3.07
C LEU A 81 -11.25 6.88 -2.96
N ALA A 82 -11.68 5.77 -2.36
CA ALA A 82 -10.84 4.60 -2.13
C ALA A 82 -10.43 3.88 -3.42
N LYS A 83 -11.19 3.98 -4.49
CA LYS A 83 -10.87 3.39 -5.81
C LYS A 83 -9.52 3.85 -6.37
N GLY A 84 -9.09 5.05 -6.03
CA GLY A 84 -7.84 5.63 -6.54
C GLY A 84 -6.58 5.11 -5.83
N TYR A 85 -6.70 4.33 -4.77
CA TYR A 85 -5.55 3.92 -3.96
C TYR A 85 -5.15 2.46 -4.18
N SER A 86 -3.84 2.24 -4.27
CA SER A 86 -3.22 0.91 -4.29
C SER A 86 -3.22 0.29 -2.88
N ASP A 87 -2.95 -1.01 -2.79
CA ASP A 87 -2.78 -1.69 -1.51
C ASP A 87 -1.66 -1.04 -0.68
N ALA A 88 -0.54 -0.69 -1.29
CA ALA A 88 0.57 -0.01 -0.61
C ALA A 88 0.16 1.35 -0.05
N GLN A 89 -0.62 2.13 -0.77
CA GLN A 89 -1.13 3.42 -0.32
C GLN A 89 -2.12 3.27 0.84
N ILE A 90 -3.03 2.30 0.76
CA ILE A 90 -3.97 1.98 1.83
C ILE A 90 -3.25 1.56 3.11
N GLU A 91 -2.28 0.65 2.99
CA GLU A 91 -1.46 0.20 4.11
C GLU A 91 -0.69 1.36 4.76
N ALA A 92 -0.07 2.21 3.95
CA ALA A 92 0.70 3.34 4.44
C ALA A 92 -0.17 4.38 5.16
N ALA A 93 -1.33 4.72 4.60
CA ALA A 93 -2.28 5.64 5.22
C ALA A 93 -2.84 5.07 6.52
N ALA A 94 -3.20 3.79 6.55
CA ALA A 94 -3.68 3.12 7.75
C ALA A 94 -2.64 3.13 8.87
N ALA A 95 -1.38 2.84 8.55
CA ALA A 95 -0.28 2.91 9.51
C ALA A 95 -0.08 4.34 10.04
N TYR A 96 -0.19 5.34 9.17
CA TYR A 96 -0.09 6.74 9.57
C TYR A 96 -1.18 7.14 10.59
N PHE A 97 -2.44 6.85 10.29
CA PHE A 97 -3.54 7.17 11.20
C PHE A 97 -3.49 6.37 12.51
N ALA A 98 -3.15 5.10 12.45
CA ALA A 98 -3.02 4.26 13.64
C ALA A 98 -1.97 4.80 14.63
N ALA A 99 -0.93 5.45 14.12
CA ALA A 99 0.14 6.05 14.93
C ALA A 99 -0.23 7.43 15.50
N GLN A 100 -1.32 8.04 15.07
CA GLN A 100 -1.75 9.35 15.58
C GLN A 100 -2.44 9.22 16.95
N LYS A 101 -2.21 10.19 17.82
CA LYS A 101 -3.00 10.29 19.05
C LYS A 101 -4.45 10.67 18.71
N PRO A 102 -5.41 10.00 19.35
CA PRO A 102 -6.83 10.32 19.15
C PRO A 102 -7.19 11.75 19.52
#